data_c16c758848985f4d6f90e74765662068
#
_entry.id   c16c758848985f4d6f90e74765662068
#
_cell.length_a   1.000
_cell.length_b   1.000
_cell.length_c   1.000
_cell.angle_alpha   90.00
_cell.angle_beta   90.00
_cell.angle_gamma   90.00
#
_symmetry.space_group_name_H-M   'P 1'
#
loop_
_entity.id
_entity.type
_entity.pdbx_description
1 polymer ?
#
loop_
_entity_poly.entity_id
_entity_poly.type
_entity_poly.pdbx_seq_one_letter_code
_entity_poly.pdbx_strand_id
1 'polypeptide(L)'
;MQIHLSPALLTSLIPLAIFCLCVFVPIGIVVWIRGRQTRGKKNPLNFDLLRSPGQSLKEEIEGISEKIAEHLFVMFIVPLALYTAIVSEFALTSTPPSSFLLIVYLGAAVGTAVVFSLKIFRLMHTRTHYRLGYDCELMVGQGLHSLLAEGFRVFHDFPGDGFNIDHIAIGPTGVFAIETKGRAKSSTVENRNWEVRYDGRQLAFPGWTETRPITQAVDQARWLRTWLCQATGNETPVEPVLA
;
A
#
# COMPACT_ATOMS: atom_id res chain seq x y z
N MET A 1 4.68 -54.66 13.12
CA MET A 1 5.83 -54.13 12.38
C MET A 1 6.30 -52.90 13.17
N GLN A 2 7.23 -53.07 14.13
CA GLN A 2 7.80 -51.92 14.88
C GLN A 2 8.80 -51.24 13.97
N ILE A 3 8.49 -50.02 13.59
CA ILE A 3 9.42 -49.17 12.86
C ILE A 3 10.48 -48.71 13.86
N HIS A 4 11.62 -49.44 13.94
CA HIS A 4 12.80 -48.98 14.66
C HIS A 4 13.42 -47.82 13.86
N LEU A 5 13.03 -46.61 14.22
CA LEU A 5 13.71 -45.40 13.74
C LEU A 5 15.16 -45.44 14.30
N SER A 6 16.15 -45.51 13.43
CA SER A 6 17.55 -45.49 13.84
C SER A 6 17.84 -44.15 14.58
N PRO A 7 18.70 -44.15 15.60
CA PRO A 7 19.08 -42.90 16.29
C PRO A 7 19.61 -41.80 15.33
N ALA A 8 20.25 -42.19 14.24
CA ALA A 8 20.72 -41.29 13.19
C ALA A 8 19.56 -40.60 12.45
N LEU A 9 18.47 -41.30 12.19
CA LEU A 9 17.26 -40.74 11.57
C LEU A 9 16.59 -39.73 12.50
N LEU A 10 16.54 -40.01 13.80
CA LEU A 10 15.99 -39.09 14.79
C LEU A 10 16.80 -37.79 14.89
N THR A 11 18.12 -37.88 14.94
CA THR A 11 19.00 -36.69 15.02
C THR A 11 18.97 -35.84 13.76
N SER A 12 18.80 -36.44 12.59
CA SER A 12 18.72 -35.71 11.29
C SER A 12 17.41 -34.93 11.12
N LEU A 13 16.32 -35.40 11.74
CA LEU A 13 15.02 -34.72 11.66
C LEU A 13 14.90 -33.57 12.69
N ILE A 14 15.77 -33.50 13.69
CA ILE A 14 15.72 -32.46 14.71
C ILE A 14 15.79 -31.03 14.11
N PRO A 15 16.75 -30.67 13.23
CA PRO A 15 16.79 -29.31 12.67
C PRO A 15 15.53 -28.94 11.91
N LEU A 16 14.98 -29.88 11.12
CA LEU A 16 13.73 -29.68 10.40
C LEU A 16 12.53 -29.53 11.35
N ALA A 17 12.47 -30.35 12.40
CA ALA A 17 11.41 -30.28 13.39
C ALA A 17 11.47 -28.95 14.17
N ILE A 18 12.66 -28.50 14.56
CA ILE A 18 12.86 -27.20 15.22
C ILE A 18 12.41 -26.07 14.28
N PHE A 19 12.81 -26.10 13.00
CA PHE A 19 12.39 -25.14 12.02
C PHE A 19 10.87 -25.08 11.89
N CYS A 20 10.22 -26.22 11.69
CA CYS A 20 8.76 -26.33 11.60
C CYS A 20 8.06 -25.79 12.87
N LEU A 21 8.54 -26.17 14.04
CA LEU A 21 7.99 -25.71 15.32
C LEU A 21 8.15 -24.19 15.48
N CYS A 22 9.33 -23.65 15.18
CA CYS A 22 9.59 -22.21 15.31
C CYS A 22 8.81 -21.34 14.34
N VAL A 23 8.41 -21.88 13.19
CA VAL A 23 7.66 -21.14 12.16
C VAL A 23 6.15 -21.36 12.29
N PHE A 24 5.70 -22.61 12.29
CA PHE A 24 4.26 -22.91 12.20
C PHE A 24 3.52 -22.79 13.53
N VAL A 25 4.18 -23.06 14.65
CA VAL A 25 3.51 -22.96 15.96
C VAL A 25 3.14 -21.51 16.31
N PRO A 26 4.03 -20.51 16.21
CA PRO A 26 3.66 -19.11 16.45
C PRO A 26 2.57 -18.61 15.50
N ILE A 27 2.66 -18.96 14.21
CA ILE A 27 1.63 -18.61 13.21
C ILE A 27 0.29 -19.22 13.60
N GLY A 28 0.27 -20.50 13.93
CA GLY A 28 -0.94 -21.20 14.39
C GLY A 28 -1.56 -20.57 15.64
N ILE A 29 -0.72 -20.18 16.61
CA ILE A 29 -1.16 -19.50 17.85
C ILE A 29 -1.79 -18.15 17.50
N VAL A 30 -1.13 -17.33 16.65
CA VAL A 30 -1.65 -16.02 16.26
C VAL A 30 -2.98 -16.15 15.51
N VAL A 31 -3.08 -17.06 14.55
CA VAL A 31 -4.33 -17.34 13.83
C VAL A 31 -5.44 -17.80 14.77
N TRP A 32 -5.12 -18.68 15.70
CA TRP A 32 -6.08 -19.18 16.69
C TRP A 32 -6.57 -18.09 17.64
N ILE A 33 -5.65 -17.26 18.19
CA ILE A 33 -6.00 -16.13 19.05
C ILE A 33 -6.89 -15.14 18.28
N ARG A 34 -6.51 -14.78 17.06
CA ARG A 34 -7.29 -13.86 16.21
C ARG A 34 -8.68 -14.42 15.92
N GLY A 35 -8.76 -15.70 15.55
CA GLY A 35 -10.04 -16.38 15.36
C GLY A 35 -10.93 -16.43 16.60
N ARG A 36 -10.32 -16.52 17.79
CA ARG A 36 -11.06 -16.48 19.06
C ARG A 36 -11.55 -15.08 19.42
N GLN A 37 -10.74 -14.06 19.16
CA GLN A 37 -11.08 -12.67 19.45
C GLN A 37 -12.22 -12.13 18.56
N THR A 38 -12.36 -12.65 17.34
CA THR A 38 -13.39 -12.24 16.38
C THR A 38 -14.68 -13.06 16.50
N ARG A 39 -14.64 -14.23 17.13
CA ARG A 39 -15.83 -15.08 17.30
C ARG A 39 -16.88 -14.38 18.17
N GLY A 40 -18.07 -14.19 17.61
CA GLY A 40 -19.23 -13.65 18.31
C GLY A 40 -19.25 -12.13 18.44
N LYS A 41 -18.26 -11.41 17.95
CA LYS A 41 -18.27 -9.95 17.90
C LYS A 41 -18.87 -9.50 16.57
N LYS A 42 -20.05 -8.86 16.65
CA LYS A 42 -20.63 -8.16 15.49
C LYS A 42 -20.16 -6.71 15.53
N ASN A 43 -19.85 -6.15 14.36
CA ASN A 43 -19.61 -4.72 14.25
C ASN A 43 -20.90 -3.98 14.70
N PRO A 44 -20.86 -3.08 15.69
CA PRO A 44 -22.02 -2.31 16.11
C PRO A 44 -22.47 -1.30 15.06
N LEU A 45 -21.61 -0.96 14.10
CA LEU A 45 -21.93 -0.04 13.01
C LEU A 45 -22.67 -0.78 11.90
N ASN A 46 -23.94 -0.45 11.70
CA ASN A 46 -24.81 -1.03 10.67
C ASN A 46 -25.00 -0.12 9.46
N PHE A 47 -24.18 0.91 9.33
CA PHE A 47 -24.19 1.85 8.22
C PHE A 47 -22.79 2.10 7.69
N ASP A 48 -22.70 2.43 6.42
CA ASP A 48 -21.45 2.78 5.79
C ASP A 48 -20.98 4.15 6.27
N LEU A 49 -19.76 4.21 6.77
CA LEU A 49 -19.13 5.47 7.15
C LEU A 49 -18.77 6.27 5.90
N LEU A 50 -18.88 7.59 6.00
CA LEU A 50 -18.33 8.46 4.97
C LEU A 50 -16.81 8.24 4.89
N ARG A 51 -16.29 8.27 3.67
CA ARG A 51 -14.86 8.10 3.42
C ARG A 51 -14.07 9.28 3.99
N SER A 52 -12.92 8.97 4.56
CA SER A 52 -11.98 9.98 5.05
C SER A 52 -11.11 10.51 3.91
N PRO A 53 -10.48 11.70 4.05
CA PRO A 53 -9.52 12.19 3.08
C PRO A 53 -8.43 11.15 2.80
N GLY A 54 -8.17 10.84 1.54
CA GLY A 54 -7.14 9.91 1.12
C GLY A 54 -7.38 8.46 1.53
N GLN A 55 -8.60 8.02 1.77
CA GLN A 55 -8.87 6.66 2.23
C GLN A 55 -8.39 5.61 1.25
N SER A 56 -8.62 5.78 -0.05
CA SER A 56 -8.14 4.86 -1.07
C SER A 56 -6.61 4.78 -1.12
N LEU A 57 -5.92 5.93 -1.00
CA LEU A 57 -4.45 5.94 -0.91
C LEU A 57 -3.93 5.25 0.35
N LYS A 58 -4.63 5.40 1.47
CA LYS A 58 -4.31 4.69 2.71
C LYS A 58 -4.44 3.18 2.54
N GLU A 59 -5.52 2.71 1.92
CA GLU A 59 -5.76 1.29 1.62
C GLU A 59 -4.66 0.74 0.69
N GLU A 60 -4.23 1.49 -0.33
CA GLU A 60 -3.09 1.12 -1.18
C GLU A 60 -1.76 1.05 -0.41
N ILE A 61 -1.49 2.02 0.48
CA ILE A 61 -0.28 2.01 1.32
C ILE A 61 -0.26 0.80 2.26
N GLU A 62 -1.39 0.44 2.84
CA GLU A 62 -1.53 -0.75 3.68
C GLU A 62 -1.28 -2.02 2.88
N GLY A 63 -1.89 -2.17 1.70
CA GLY A 63 -1.66 -3.31 0.80
C GLY A 63 -0.21 -3.44 0.32
N ILE A 64 0.46 -2.32 0.02
CA ILE A 64 1.90 -2.33 -0.30
C ILE A 64 2.73 -2.77 0.91
N SER A 65 2.37 -2.33 2.11
CA SER A 65 3.08 -2.69 3.35
C SER A 65 2.95 -4.19 3.66
N GLU A 66 1.79 -4.79 3.41
CA GLU A 66 1.57 -6.23 3.50
C GLU A 66 2.45 -7.00 2.50
N LYS A 67 2.49 -6.55 1.24
CA LYS A 67 3.37 -7.16 0.21
C LYS A 67 4.86 -7.06 0.59
N ILE A 68 5.30 -5.96 1.19
CA ILE A 68 6.67 -5.82 1.69
C ILE A 68 6.93 -6.84 2.81
N ALA A 69 6.00 -7.01 3.75
CA ALA A 69 6.13 -7.99 4.83
C ALA A 69 6.19 -9.42 4.30
N GLU A 70 5.36 -9.77 3.32
CA GLU A 70 5.39 -11.07 2.63
C GLU A 70 6.75 -11.31 1.96
N HIS A 71 7.27 -10.33 1.25
CA HIS A 71 8.56 -10.45 0.56
C HIS A 71 9.73 -10.57 1.54
N LEU A 72 9.69 -9.83 2.65
CA LEU A 72 10.66 -9.99 3.74
C LEU A 72 10.59 -11.40 4.33
N PHE A 73 9.39 -11.91 4.58
CA PHE A 73 9.22 -13.27 5.10
C PHE A 73 9.84 -14.31 4.17
N VAL A 74 9.55 -14.25 2.86
CA VAL A 74 10.13 -15.18 1.88
C VAL A 74 11.65 -15.05 1.80
N MET A 75 12.17 -13.83 1.84
CA MET A 75 13.61 -13.55 1.79
C MET A 75 14.37 -14.20 2.96
N PHE A 76 13.76 -14.32 4.14
CA PHE A 76 14.38 -14.98 5.28
C PHE A 76 14.09 -16.47 5.35
N ILE A 77 12.86 -16.90 5.03
CA ILE A 77 12.45 -18.28 5.21
C ILE A 77 13.13 -19.23 4.21
N VAL A 78 13.33 -18.80 2.96
CA VAL A 78 13.92 -19.65 1.92
C VAL A 78 15.37 -20.00 2.22
N PRO A 79 16.28 -19.05 2.51
CA PRO A 79 17.65 -19.42 2.89
C PRO A 79 17.73 -20.28 4.16
N LEU A 80 16.85 -20.02 5.14
CA LEU A 80 16.79 -20.83 6.35
C LEU A 80 16.32 -22.26 6.08
N ALA A 81 15.33 -22.44 5.20
CA ALA A 81 14.87 -23.76 4.78
C ALA A 81 15.97 -24.51 4.01
N LEU A 82 16.69 -23.84 3.11
CA LEU A 82 17.83 -24.43 2.40
C LEU A 82 18.94 -24.83 3.36
N TYR A 83 19.27 -24.00 4.34
CA TYR A 83 20.24 -24.33 5.38
C TYR A 83 19.83 -25.57 6.18
N THR A 84 18.58 -25.64 6.64
CA THR A 84 18.08 -26.81 7.38
C THR A 84 18.08 -28.08 6.53
N ALA A 85 17.82 -27.98 5.24
CA ALA A 85 17.92 -29.10 4.30
C ALA A 85 19.37 -29.65 4.22
N ILE A 86 20.37 -28.76 4.09
CA ILE A 86 21.78 -29.15 4.07
C ILE A 86 22.18 -29.88 5.37
N VAL A 87 21.79 -29.29 6.52
CA VAL A 87 22.13 -29.87 7.83
C VAL A 87 21.46 -31.24 8.00
N SER A 88 20.21 -31.39 7.58
CA SER A 88 19.47 -32.66 7.65
C SER A 88 20.11 -33.74 6.73
N GLU A 89 20.50 -33.37 5.52
CA GLU A 89 21.16 -34.28 4.59
C GLU A 89 22.51 -34.77 5.16
N PHE A 90 23.33 -33.87 5.68
CA PHE A 90 24.61 -34.22 6.32
C PHE A 90 24.39 -35.15 7.52
N ALA A 91 23.40 -34.90 8.36
CA ALA A 91 23.10 -35.74 9.51
C ALA A 91 22.57 -37.15 9.13
N LEU A 92 21.85 -37.26 8.02
CA LEU A 92 21.33 -38.54 7.50
C LEU A 92 22.42 -39.41 6.84
N THR A 93 23.26 -38.78 6.04
CA THR A 93 24.24 -39.51 5.21
C THR A 93 25.61 -39.67 5.88
N SER A 94 25.89 -38.87 6.94
CA SER A 94 27.19 -38.73 7.57
C SER A 94 28.32 -38.36 6.57
N THR A 95 27.93 -37.96 5.36
CA THR A 95 28.84 -37.54 4.31
C THR A 95 28.66 -36.05 4.04
N PRO A 96 29.76 -35.27 3.92
CA PRO A 96 29.61 -33.86 3.60
C PRO A 96 28.93 -33.70 2.24
N PRO A 97 28.02 -32.70 2.11
CA PRO A 97 27.36 -32.40 0.84
C PRO A 97 28.41 -32.10 -0.24
N SER A 98 28.14 -32.48 -1.48
CA SER A 98 29.03 -32.22 -2.59
C SER A 98 29.24 -30.72 -2.80
N SER A 99 30.45 -30.30 -3.23
CA SER A 99 30.72 -28.90 -3.53
C SER A 99 29.72 -28.30 -4.55
N PHE A 100 29.29 -29.11 -5.52
CA PHE A 100 28.24 -28.70 -6.49
C PHE A 100 26.92 -28.37 -5.80
N LEU A 101 26.47 -29.22 -4.90
CA LEU A 101 25.21 -29.02 -4.18
C LEU A 101 25.24 -27.75 -3.29
N LEU A 102 26.38 -27.52 -2.61
CA LEU A 102 26.59 -26.31 -1.83
C LEU A 102 26.52 -25.04 -2.69
N ILE A 103 27.12 -25.08 -3.90
CA ILE A 103 27.05 -23.94 -4.84
C ILE A 103 25.60 -23.71 -5.28
N VAL A 104 24.84 -24.77 -5.56
CA VAL A 104 23.42 -24.65 -5.94
C VAL A 104 22.59 -24.02 -4.80
N TYR A 105 22.75 -24.49 -3.57
CA TYR A 105 22.02 -23.93 -2.41
C TYR A 105 22.40 -22.47 -2.13
N LEU A 106 23.72 -22.17 -2.20
CA LEU A 106 24.19 -20.80 -2.04
C LEU A 106 23.64 -19.89 -3.14
N GLY A 107 23.69 -20.34 -4.40
CA GLY A 107 23.15 -19.62 -5.54
C GLY A 107 21.65 -19.35 -5.40
N ALA A 108 20.89 -20.34 -4.96
CA ALA A 108 19.44 -20.20 -4.70
C ALA A 108 19.16 -19.22 -3.56
N ALA A 109 19.92 -19.27 -2.46
CA ALA A 109 19.74 -18.35 -1.34
C ALA A 109 20.09 -16.91 -1.73
N VAL A 110 21.22 -16.70 -2.40
CA VAL A 110 21.64 -15.37 -2.89
C VAL A 110 20.66 -14.86 -3.95
N GLY A 111 20.25 -15.70 -4.89
CA GLY A 111 19.28 -15.34 -5.92
C GLY A 111 17.93 -14.90 -5.32
N THR A 112 17.44 -15.63 -4.33
CA THR A 112 16.22 -15.25 -3.59
C THR A 112 16.40 -13.90 -2.90
N ALA A 113 17.49 -13.71 -2.17
CA ALA A 113 17.77 -12.45 -1.47
C ALA A 113 17.81 -11.26 -2.44
N VAL A 114 18.50 -11.39 -3.58
CA VAL A 114 18.58 -10.32 -4.59
C VAL A 114 17.22 -10.02 -5.20
N VAL A 115 16.48 -11.04 -5.64
CA VAL A 115 15.16 -10.84 -6.29
C VAL A 115 14.19 -10.14 -5.36
N PHE A 116 14.08 -10.62 -4.10
CA PHE A 116 13.14 -10.02 -3.15
C PHE A 116 13.60 -8.64 -2.66
N SER A 117 14.91 -8.39 -2.52
CA SER A 117 15.41 -7.04 -2.21
C SER A 117 15.04 -6.03 -3.30
N LEU A 118 15.16 -6.40 -4.58
CA LEU A 118 14.77 -5.54 -5.69
C LEU A 118 13.26 -5.28 -5.71
N LYS A 119 12.43 -6.30 -5.43
CA LYS A 119 10.97 -6.13 -5.31
C LYS A 119 10.61 -5.19 -4.16
N ILE A 120 11.20 -5.39 -2.98
CA ILE A 120 10.98 -4.54 -1.80
C ILE A 120 11.38 -3.09 -2.11
N PHE A 121 12.53 -2.87 -2.73
CA PHE A 121 12.98 -1.53 -3.11
C PHE A 121 11.96 -0.81 -4.01
N ARG A 122 11.43 -1.49 -5.03
CA ARG A 122 10.39 -0.93 -5.91
C ARG A 122 9.12 -0.60 -5.14
N LEU A 123 8.66 -1.51 -4.27
CA LEU A 123 7.47 -1.28 -3.44
C LEU A 123 7.65 -0.12 -2.46
N MET A 124 8.82 0.02 -1.85
CA MET A 124 9.13 1.15 -0.97
C MET A 124 9.09 2.49 -1.72
N HIS A 125 9.63 2.52 -2.94
CA HIS A 125 9.57 3.72 -3.79
C HIS A 125 8.11 4.09 -4.12
N THR A 126 7.31 3.12 -4.56
CA THR A 126 5.88 3.31 -4.83
C THR A 126 5.14 3.80 -3.59
N ARG A 127 5.38 3.17 -2.42
CA ARG A 127 4.78 3.54 -1.15
C ARG A 127 5.06 5.00 -0.76
N THR A 128 6.29 5.48 -1.03
CA THR A 128 6.66 6.87 -0.75
C THR A 128 5.85 7.86 -1.59
N HIS A 129 5.57 7.54 -2.85
CA HIS A 129 4.71 8.38 -3.71
C HIS A 129 3.26 8.41 -3.23
N TYR A 130 2.67 7.25 -2.91
CA TYR A 130 1.32 7.19 -2.34
C TYR A 130 1.23 7.93 -1.00
N ARG A 131 2.27 7.84 -0.17
CA ARG A 131 2.33 8.53 1.11
C ARG A 131 2.29 10.05 0.93
N LEU A 132 3.05 10.60 -0.01
CA LEU A 132 3.01 12.02 -0.33
C LEU A 132 1.60 12.45 -0.78
N GLY A 133 0.97 11.70 -1.68
CA GLY A 133 -0.42 11.96 -2.11
C GLY A 133 -1.38 11.97 -0.93
N TYR A 134 -1.33 10.93 -0.10
CA TYR A 134 -2.17 10.81 1.10
C TYR A 134 -2.01 12.00 2.06
N ASP A 135 -0.77 12.38 2.36
CA ASP A 135 -0.49 13.50 3.27
C ASP A 135 -1.01 14.84 2.70
N CYS A 136 -0.96 15.02 1.37
CA CYS A 136 -1.53 16.20 0.71
C CYS A 136 -3.05 16.22 0.75
N GLU A 137 -3.72 15.10 0.42
CA GLU A 137 -5.19 15.00 0.52
C GLU A 137 -5.67 15.22 1.95
N LEU A 138 -4.95 14.66 2.93
CA LEU A 138 -5.27 14.88 4.34
C LEU A 138 -5.16 16.36 4.73
N MET A 139 -4.10 17.06 4.27
CA MET A 139 -3.89 18.48 4.54
C MET A 139 -4.99 19.34 3.91
N VAL A 140 -5.34 19.10 2.64
CA VAL A 140 -6.43 19.81 1.97
C VAL A 140 -7.76 19.51 2.65
N GLY A 141 -8.06 18.25 2.98
CA GLY A 141 -9.27 17.87 3.70
C GLY A 141 -9.41 18.56 5.05
N GLN A 142 -8.31 18.73 5.79
CA GLN A 142 -8.31 19.51 7.05
C GLN A 142 -8.58 20.99 6.79
N GLY A 143 -8.01 21.57 5.75
CA GLY A 143 -8.25 22.97 5.36
C GLY A 143 -9.72 23.22 4.99
N LEU A 144 -10.34 22.27 4.29
CA LEU A 144 -11.75 22.35 3.90
C LEU A 144 -12.72 22.27 5.10
N HIS A 145 -12.25 21.85 6.28
CA HIS A 145 -13.09 21.81 7.49
C HIS A 145 -13.66 23.18 7.88
N SER A 146 -12.95 24.26 7.58
CA SER A 146 -13.44 25.63 7.84
C SER A 146 -14.71 25.97 7.08
N LEU A 147 -14.91 25.38 5.90
CA LEU A 147 -16.09 25.60 5.07
C LEU A 147 -17.40 25.09 5.71
N LEU A 148 -17.31 24.17 6.68
CA LEU A 148 -18.48 23.71 7.43
C LEU A 148 -19.17 24.86 8.17
N ALA A 149 -18.41 25.82 8.70
CA ALA A 149 -18.96 27.02 9.36
C ALA A 149 -19.67 27.96 8.37
N GLU A 150 -19.33 27.86 7.08
CA GLU A 150 -19.93 28.65 6.00
C GLU A 150 -21.13 27.94 5.34
N GLY A 151 -21.56 26.82 5.92
CA GLY A 151 -22.74 26.07 5.45
C GLY A 151 -22.44 25.06 4.34
N PHE A 152 -21.16 24.77 4.06
CA PHE A 152 -20.78 23.70 3.13
C PHE A 152 -20.83 22.33 3.80
N ARG A 153 -21.04 21.31 2.97
CA ARG A 153 -20.77 19.90 3.29
C ARG A 153 -19.62 19.43 2.42
N VAL A 154 -18.66 18.75 3.04
CA VAL A 154 -17.48 18.24 2.35
C VAL A 154 -17.49 16.72 2.37
N PHE A 155 -17.31 16.12 1.22
CA PHE A 155 -17.16 14.69 1.02
C PHE A 155 -15.76 14.43 0.52
N HIS A 156 -15.17 13.32 0.94
CA HIS A 156 -13.79 12.96 0.62
C HIS A 156 -13.75 11.63 -0.11
N ASP A 157 -12.74 11.47 -0.98
CA ASP A 157 -12.40 10.24 -1.67
C ASP A 157 -13.65 9.61 -2.34
N PHE A 158 -14.38 10.45 -3.08
CA PHE A 158 -15.66 10.05 -3.68
C PHE A 158 -15.41 9.13 -4.88
N PRO A 159 -15.96 7.89 -4.90
CA PRO A 159 -15.72 6.93 -5.97
C PRO A 159 -16.41 7.33 -7.27
N GLY A 160 -15.64 7.38 -8.34
CA GLY A 160 -16.10 7.48 -9.71
C GLY A 160 -15.86 6.20 -10.50
N ASP A 161 -16.01 6.26 -11.82
CA ASP A 161 -15.83 5.12 -12.73
C ASP A 161 -14.33 4.90 -13.05
N GLY A 162 -13.64 4.18 -12.16
CA GLY A 162 -12.20 3.89 -12.32
C GLY A 162 -11.27 5.00 -11.83
N PHE A 163 -11.80 5.98 -11.09
CA PHE A 163 -11.05 7.03 -10.40
C PHE A 163 -11.79 7.46 -9.14
N ASN A 164 -11.16 8.28 -8.32
CA ASN A 164 -11.83 8.94 -7.18
C ASN A 164 -11.69 10.46 -7.34
N ILE A 165 -12.68 11.19 -6.83
CA ILE A 165 -12.58 12.65 -6.63
C ILE A 165 -12.10 12.87 -5.20
N ASP A 166 -10.97 13.54 -5.03
CA ASP A 166 -10.32 13.69 -3.73
C ASP A 166 -11.23 14.37 -2.72
N HIS A 167 -11.87 15.49 -3.13
CA HIS A 167 -12.88 16.15 -2.29
C HIS A 167 -14.00 16.76 -3.12
N ILE A 168 -15.20 16.77 -2.56
CA ILE A 168 -16.36 17.48 -3.11
C ILE A 168 -16.86 18.42 -2.03
N ALA A 169 -16.98 19.71 -2.34
CA ALA A 169 -17.61 20.69 -1.46
C ALA A 169 -18.93 21.13 -2.05
N ILE A 170 -20.03 21.04 -1.27
CA ILE A 170 -21.39 21.43 -1.67
C ILE A 170 -21.88 22.48 -0.66
N GLY A 171 -22.22 23.65 -1.14
CA GLY A 171 -22.64 24.73 -0.28
C GLY A 171 -23.47 25.82 -0.96
N PRO A 172 -23.70 26.93 -0.26
CA PRO A 172 -24.57 28.00 -0.75
C PRO A 172 -24.12 28.64 -2.05
N THR A 173 -22.82 28.61 -2.35
CA THR A 173 -22.25 29.24 -3.55
C THR A 173 -22.08 28.27 -4.71
N GLY A 174 -22.31 26.95 -4.53
CA GLY A 174 -22.22 25.97 -5.61
C GLY A 174 -21.64 24.64 -5.18
N VAL A 175 -21.28 23.85 -6.20
CA VAL A 175 -20.64 22.54 -6.07
C VAL A 175 -19.25 22.59 -6.67
N PHE A 176 -18.28 22.08 -5.95
CA PHE A 176 -16.87 22.11 -6.31
C PHE A 176 -16.30 20.69 -6.30
N ALA A 177 -15.67 20.29 -7.40
CA ALA A 177 -14.85 19.07 -7.46
C ALA A 177 -13.39 19.49 -7.29
N ILE A 178 -12.75 19.02 -6.23
CA ILE A 178 -11.43 19.45 -5.80
C ILE A 178 -10.45 18.29 -5.98
N GLU A 179 -9.48 18.48 -6.85
CA GLU A 179 -8.35 17.58 -7.08
C GLU A 179 -7.14 18.09 -6.31
N THR A 180 -6.45 17.21 -5.61
CA THR A 180 -5.24 17.53 -4.82
C THR A 180 -4.00 17.01 -5.52
N LYS A 181 -2.97 17.85 -5.66
CA LYS A 181 -1.70 17.45 -6.27
C LYS A 181 -0.50 17.83 -5.43
N GLY A 182 0.02 16.83 -4.69
CA GLY A 182 1.31 16.95 -4.01
C GLY A 182 2.49 16.89 -4.97
N ARG A 183 3.44 17.80 -4.79
CA ARG A 183 4.72 17.79 -5.52
C ARG A 183 5.88 17.94 -4.54
N ALA A 184 6.85 17.02 -4.65
CA ALA A 184 8.08 17.14 -3.90
C ALA A 184 8.88 18.38 -4.40
N LYS A 185 9.37 19.18 -3.47
CA LYS A 185 10.22 20.33 -3.80
C LYS A 185 11.56 19.85 -4.33
N SER A 186 12.08 20.50 -5.38
CA SER A 186 13.42 20.23 -5.89
C SER A 186 14.47 20.69 -4.86
N SER A 187 15.40 19.80 -4.53
CA SER A 187 16.56 20.13 -3.68
C SER A 187 17.64 20.92 -4.44
N THR A 188 17.55 20.98 -5.77
CA THR A 188 18.57 21.61 -6.62
C THR A 188 18.32 23.08 -6.92
N VAL A 189 17.11 23.59 -6.63
CA VAL A 189 16.74 24.99 -6.85
C VAL A 189 16.61 25.68 -5.50
N GLU A 190 17.69 26.31 -5.06
CA GLU A 190 17.67 27.18 -3.87
C GLU A 190 16.80 28.41 -4.13
N ASN A 191 16.02 28.82 -3.14
CA ASN A 191 15.22 30.05 -3.06
C ASN A 191 13.88 30.14 -3.84
N ARG A 192 13.56 29.26 -4.79
CA ARG A 192 12.27 29.27 -5.53
C ARG A 192 11.65 27.90 -5.76
N ASN A 193 12.02 26.90 -5.01
CA ASN A 193 11.54 25.53 -5.16
C ASN A 193 10.05 25.35 -4.83
N TRP A 194 9.40 26.39 -4.33
CA TRP A 194 7.97 26.45 -3.96
C TRP A 194 7.11 27.20 -4.99
N GLU A 195 7.72 27.89 -5.96
CA GLU A 195 7.01 28.74 -6.90
C GLU A 195 6.28 27.89 -7.94
N VAL A 196 4.97 28.10 -8.07
CA VAL A 196 4.13 27.52 -9.11
C VAL A 196 3.42 28.66 -9.84
N ARG A 197 3.51 28.70 -11.17
CA ARG A 197 2.83 29.68 -12.00
C ARG A 197 1.77 29.00 -12.83
N TYR A 198 0.59 29.59 -12.87
CA TYR A 198 -0.50 29.16 -13.73
C TYR A 198 -0.77 30.21 -14.79
N ASP A 199 -0.78 29.83 -16.06
CA ASP A 199 -1.01 30.72 -17.20
C ASP A 199 -2.39 30.56 -17.84
N GLY A 200 -3.30 29.86 -17.20
CA GLY A 200 -4.62 29.50 -17.72
C GLY A 200 -4.64 28.17 -18.49
N ARG A 201 -3.48 27.56 -18.78
CA ARG A 201 -3.38 26.32 -19.56
C ARG A 201 -2.48 25.27 -18.90
N GLN A 202 -1.41 25.68 -18.27
CA GLN A 202 -0.40 24.80 -17.67
C GLN A 202 0.09 25.33 -16.34
N LEU A 203 0.60 24.42 -15.53
CA LEU A 203 1.34 24.71 -14.31
C LEU A 203 2.83 24.72 -14.64
N ALA A 204 3.53 25.82 -14.36
CA ALA A 204 4.97 25.93 -14.50
C ALA A 204 5.64 25.88 -13.12
N PHE A 205 6.50 24.90 -12.94
CA PHE A 205 7.37 24.69 -11.81
C PHE A 205 8.80 25.07 -12.16
N PRO A 206 9.70 25.24 -11.19
CA PRO A 206 11.10 25.43 -11.47
C PRO A 206 11.70 24.23 -12.22
N GLY A 207 11.96 24.42 -13.54
CA GLY A 207 12.58 23.42 -14.41
C GLY A 207 11.65 22.48 -15.18
N TRP A 208 10.32 22.53 -14.98
CA TRP A 208 9.36 21.69 -15.74
C TRP A 208 7.94 22.28 -15.75
N THR A 209 7.10 21.76 -16.63
CA THR A 209 5.68 22.16 -16.75
C THR A 209 4.77 20.95 -16.82
N GLU A 210 3.52 21.07 -16.40
CA GLU A 210 2.50 20.03 -16.57
C GLU A 210 1.10 20.62 -16.80
N THR A 211 0.27 19.84 -17.50
CA THR A 211 -1.13 20.16 -17.80
C THR A 211 -2.09 19.13 -17.22
N ARG A 212 -1.59 17.92 -16.97
CA ARG A 212 -2.41 16.78 -16.57
C ARG A 212 -3.30 17.03 -15.35
N PRO A 213 -2.83 17.66 -14.26
CA PRO A 213 -3.68 17.93 -13.09
C PRO A 213 -4.89 18.82 -13.41
N ILE A 214 -4.69 19.80 -14.28
CA ILE A 214 -5.77 20.71 -14.71
C ILE A 214 -6.83 19.93 -15.50
N THR A 215 -6.39 19.12 -16.47
CA THR A 215 -7.30 18.29 -17.26
C THR A 215 -8.04 17.31 -16.37
N GLN A 216 -7.36 16.69 -15.41
CA GLN A 216 -7.96 15.76 -14.46
C GLN A 216 -9.07 16.44 -13.61
N ALA A 217 -8.81 17.62 -13.05
CA ALA A 217 -9.79 18.38 -12.29
C ALA A 217 -11.05 18.71 -13.12
N VAL A 218 -10.84 19.16 -14.38
CA VAL A 218 -11.95 19.47 -15.30
C VAL A 218 -12.75 18.22 -15.66
N ASP A 219 -12.10 17.09 -15.93
CA ASP A 219 -12.79 15.84 -16.27
C ASP A 219 -13.57 15.29 -15.09
N GLN A 220 -13.04 15.36 -13.87
CA GLN A 220 -13.74 15.00 -12.64
C GLN A 220 -14.97 15.89 -12.40
N ALA A 221 -14.85 17.19 -12.57
CA ALA A 221 -15.99 18.11 -12.42
C ALA A 221 -17.09 17.83 -13.45
N ARG A 222 -16.72 17.53 -14.70
CA ARG A 222 -17.66 17.14 -15.76
C ARG A 222 -18.37 15.84 -15.44
N TRP A 223 -17.64 14.84 -14.97
CA TRP A 223 -18.22 13.57 -14.54
C TRP A 223 -19.19 13.76 -13.36
N LEU A 224 -18.77 14.50 -12.33
CA LEU A 224 -19.63 14.77 -11.17
C LEU A 224 -20.91 15.53 -11.54
N ARG A 225 -20.85 16.51 -12.46
CA ARG A 225 -22.03 17.20 -12.99
C ARG A 225 -22.99 16.21 -13.63
N THR A 226 -22.51 15.29 -14.47
CA THR A 226 -23.33 14.27 -15.14
C THR A 226 -23.95 13.33 -14.10
N TRP A 227 -23.16 12.87 -13.12
CA TRP A 227 -23.64 12.01 -12.04
C TRP A 227 -24.72 12.68 -11.20
N LEU A 228 -24.54 13.94 -10.81
CA LEU A 228 -25.54 14.73 -10.07
C LEU A 228 -26.83 14.91 -10.88
N CYS A 229 -26.72 15.20 -12.16
CA CYS A 229 -27.91 15.32 -13.03
C CYS A 229 -28.70 14.01 -13.11
N GLN A 230 -28.02 12.87 -13.22
CA GLN A 230 -28.67 11.55 -13.20
C GLN A 230 -29.31 11.23 -11.85
N ALA A 231 -28.64 11.58 -10.75
CA ALA A 231 -29.10 11.27 -9.41
C ALA A 231 -30.26 12.16 -8.93
N THR A 232 -30.30 13.42 -9.35
CA THR A 232 -31.25 14.43 -8.83
C THR A 232 -32.28 14.87 -9.85
N GLY A 233 -32.06 14.60 -11.13
CA GLY A 233 -32.89 15.13 -12.23
C GLY A 233 -32.63 16.61 -12.55
N ASN A 234 -31.74 17.28 -11.84
CA ASN A 234 -31.41 18.69 -12.01
C ASN A 234 -30.04 18.92 -12.58
N GLU A 235 -29.89 19.84 -13.52
CA GLU A 235 -28.58 20.31 -13.93
C GLU A 235 -27.95 21.18 -12.83
N THR A 236 -26.86 20.71 -12.28
CA THR A 236 -26.11 21.42 -11.25
C THR A 236 -24.70 21.72 -11.79
N PRO A 237 -24.31 22.99 -11.94
CA PRO A 237 -22.94 23.33 -12.31
C PRO A 237 -21.95 22.82 -11.27
N VAL A 238 -20.83 22.29 -11.73
CA VAL A 238 -19.73 21.83 -10.87
C VAL A 238 -18.46 22.54 -11.33
N GLU A 239 -17.85 23.24 -10.39
CA GLU A 239 -16.60 23.98 -10.64
C GLU A 239 -15.40 23.10 -10.33
N PRO A 240 -14.42 22.98 -11.27
CA PRO A 240 -13.17 22.29 -11.02
C PRO A 240 -12.24 23.14 -10.16
N VAL A 241 -11.65 22.54 -9.14
CA VAL A 241 -10.65 23.17 -8.29
C VAL A 241 -9.41 22.29 -8.25
N LEU A 242 -8.23 22.90 -8.32
CA LEU A 242 -6.95 22.23 -8.11
C LEU A 242 -6.28 22.84 -6.87
N ALA A 243 -5.95 21.97 -5.89
CA ALA A 243 -5.38 22.33 -4.60
C ALA A 243 -3.95 21.80 -4.43
#